data_cdb3ea4f217bc3b26d168ac881d5309e
#
_entry.id   cdb3ea4f217bc3b26d168ac881d5309e
#
_cell.length_a   1.000
_cell.length_b   1.000
_cell.length_c   1.000
_cell.angle_alpha   90.00
_cell.angle_beta   90.00
_cell.angle_gamma   90.00
#
_symmetry.space_group_name_H-M   'P 1'
#
loop_
_entity.id
_entity.type
_entity.pdbx_description
1 polymer ?
#
loop_
_entity_poly.entity_id
_entity_poly.type
_entity_poly.pdbx_seq_one_letter_code
_entity_poly.pdbx_strand_id
1 'polypeptide(L)' 'LSSIFKKYSGTNFSDYLSDVRTNAAKELLKDPLRSMSEIARMTGYENGSYFCRAFKKKTGFTPSEFRKSRGYRGGEA' A
#
# COMPACT_ATOMS: atom_id res chain seq x y z
N LEU A 1 -13.96 -19.56 1.20
CA LEU A 1 -12.64 -19.57 1.83
C LEU A 1 -11.67 -20.44 1.09
N SER A 2 -12.00 -21.68 0.96
CA SER A 2 -11.13 -22.59 0.24
C SER A 2 -10.92 -22.14 -1.17
N SER A 3 -11.95 -21.65 -1.80
CA SER A 3 -11.83 -21.22 -3.16
C SER A 3 -10.91 -20.02 -3.31
N ILE A 4 -10.96 -19.11 -2.39
CA ILE A 4 -10.08 -17.97 -2.40
C ILE A 4 -8.64 -18.40 -2.23
N PHE A 5 -8.43 -19.29 -1.30
CA PHE A 5 -7.10 -19.79 -1.03
C PHE A 5 -6.55 -20.52 -2.25
N LYS A 6 -7.38 -21.30 -2.89
CA LYS A 6 -7.00 -22.00 -4.08
C LYS A 6 -6.60 -21.06 -5.19
N LYS A 7 -7.29 -19.96 -5.29
CA LYS A 7 -7.00 -18.97 -6.29
C LYS A 7 -5.57 -18.48 -6.18
N TYR A 8 -5.05 -18.44 -4.97
CA TYR A 8 -3.69 -17.97 -4.73
C TYR A 8 -2.69 -19.09 -4.56
N SER A 9 -3.09 -20.29 -4.89
CA SER A 9 -2.23 -21.44 -4.65
C SER A 9 -0.91 -21.40 -5.42
N GLY A 10 -0.87 -20.73 -6.53
CA GLY A 10 0.35 -20.61 -7.28
C GLY A 10 1.22 -19.44 -6.84
N THR A 11 0.72 -18.65 -5.89
CA THR A 11 1.37 -17.44 -5.44
C THR A 11 1.85 -17.65 -4.02
N ASN A 12 3.02 -17.19 -3.70
CA ASN A 12 3.43 -17.40 -2.34
C ASN A 12 2.67 -16.46 -1.41
N PHE A 13 2.62 -16.87 -0.14
CA PHE A 13 1.87 -16.17 0.87
C PHE A 13 2.34 -14.72 1.04
N SER A 14 3.63 -14.50 0.91
CA SER A 14 4.20 -13.16 1.02
C SER A 14 3.64 -12.22 -0.02
N ASP A 15 3.49 -12.69 -1.23
CA ASP A 15 2.94 -11.87 -2.29
C ASP A 15 1.49 -11.51 -2.02
N TYR A 16 0.73 -12.47 -1.54
CA TYR A 16 -0.65 -12.22 -1.19
C TYR A 16 -0.75 -11.16 -0.10
N LEU A 17 0.06 -11.33 0.94
CA LEU A 17 0.07 -10.40 2.05
C LEU A 17 0.49 -9.00 1.60
N SER A 18 1.46 -8.95 0.71
CA SER A 18 1.93 -7.68 0.16
C SER A 18 0.81 -6.96 -0.60
N ASP A 19 0.02 -7.71 -1.34
CA ASP A 19 -1.12 -7.14 -2.05
C ASP A 19 -2.15 -6.55 -1.08
N VAL A 20 -2.45 -7.28 -0.03
CA VAL A 20 -3.39 -6.82 0.97
C VAL A 20 -2.89 -5.52 1.62
N ARG A 21 -1.62 -5.49 1.96
CA ARG A 21 -1.02 -4.31 2.58
C ARG A 21 -1.01 -3.13 1.61
N THR A 22 -0.72 -3.39 0.36
CA THR A 22 -0.69 -2.34 -0.65
C THR A 22 -2.09 -1.74 -0.84
N ASN A 23 -3.10 -2.58 -0.88
CA ASN A 23 -4.46 -2.09 -1.02
C ASN A 23 -4.89 -1.27 0.18
N ALA A 24 -4.52 -1.69 1.36
CA ALA A 24 -4.80 -0.93 2.57
C ALA A 24 -4.09 0.43 2.52
N ALA A 25 -2.86 0.45 2.04
CA ALA A 25 -2.11 1.68 1.93
C ALA A 25 -2.77 2.65 0.95
N LYS A 26 -3.29 2.13 -0.14
CA LYS A 26 -3.97 2.98 -1.11
C LYS A 26 -5.14 3.73 -0.48
N GLU A 27 -5.87 3.03 0.38
CA GLU A 27 -6.99 3.64 1.07
C GLU A 27 -6.52 4.70 2.06
N LEU A 28 -5.46 4.40 2.78
CA LEU A 28 -4.93 5.34 3.76
C LEU A 28 -4.32 6.56 3.09
N LEU A 29 -3.81 6.40 1.89
CA LEU A 29 -3.22 7.52 1.16
C LEU A 29 -4.25 8.56 0.74
N LYS A 30 -5.51 8.20 0.77
CA LYS A 30 -6.57 9.15 0.46
C LYS A 30 -6.68 10.23 1.51
N ASP A 31 -6.17 9.96 2.71
CA ASP A 31 -6.19 10.93 3.78
C ASP A 31 -4.90 11.75 3.74
N PRO A 32 -4.94 13.00 3.29
CA PRO A 32 -3.73 13.79 3.14
C PRO A 32 -3.06 14.14 4.46
N LEU A 33 -3.78 13.97 5.56
CA LEU A 33 -3.22 14.27 6.87
C LEU A 33 -2.37 13.15 7.44
N ARG A 34 -2.48 11.96 6.87
CA ARG A 34 -1.68 10.85 7.36
C ARG A 34 -0.28 10.88 6.78
N SER A 35 0.71 10.73 7.63
CA SER A 35 2.08 10.70 7.17
C SER A 35 2.43 9.34 6.59
N MET A 36 3.48 9.30 5.81
CA MET A 36 3.93 8.04 5.23
C MET A 36 4.37 7.05 6.31
N SER A 37 5.00 7.54 7.36
CA SER A 37 5.40 6.69 8.47
C SER A 37 4.19 6.05 9.14
N GLU A 38 3.16 6.83 9.32
CA GLU A 38 1.96 6.34 9.95
C GLU A 38 1.30 5.28 9.10
N ILE A 39 1.21 5.52 7.81
CA ILE A 39 0.60 4.57 6.88
C ILE A 39 1.41 3.27 6.86
N ALA A 40 2.73 3.38 6.87
CA ALA A 40 3.57 2.20 6.89
C ALA A 40 3.29 1.35 8.11
N ARG A 41 3.20 1.97 9.26
CA ARG A 41 2.93 1.24 10.50
C ARG A 41 1.54 0.61 10.48
N MET A 42 0.58 1.35 10.01
CA MET A 42 -0.80 0.86 9.99
C MET A 42 -0.98 -0.32 9.04
N THR A 43 -0.14 -0.39 8.01
CA THR A 43 -0.23 -1.49 7.06
C THR A 43 0.69 -2.65 7.40
N GLY A 44 1.42 -2.54 8.50
CA GLY A 44 2.22 -3.66 8.98
C GLY A 44 3.68 -3.64 8.59
N TYR A 45 4.17 -2.55 8.06
CA TYR A 45 5.58 -2.43 7.73
C TYR A 45 6.32 -1.81 8.91
N GLU A 46 7.55 -2.21 9.09
CA GLU A 46 8.34 -1.73 10.21
C GLU A 46 8.86 -0.34 10.01
N ASN A 47 9.17 0.03 8.80
CA ASN A 47 9.67 1.37 8.55
C ASN A 47 9.17 1.88 7.21
N GLY A 48 9.23 3.18 7.05
CA GLY A 48 8.71 3.82 5.86
C GLY A 48 9.50 3.51 4.60
N SER A 49 10.80 3.31 4.75
CA SER A 49 11.63 2.99 3.59
C SER A 49 11.22 1.67 2.95
N TYR A 50 11.03 0.66 3.76
CA TYR A 50 10.63 -0.63 3.26
C TYR A 50 9.23 -0.54 2.66
N PHE A 51 8.35 0.17 3.33
CA PHE A 51 7.00 0.38 2.83
C PHE A 51 7.02 1.02 1.45
N CYS A 52 7.81 2.07 1.28
CA CYS A 52 7.89 2.76 0.00
C CYS A 52 8.38 1.85 -1.11
N ARG A 53 9.37 1.05 -0.81
CA ARG A 53 9.92 0.14 -1.81
C ARG A 53 8.91 -0.93 -2.20
N ALA A 54 8.24 -1.50 -1.21
CA ALA A 54 7.25 -2.53 -1.47
C ALA A 54 6.08 -1.95 -2.26
N PHE A 55 5.65 -0.76 -1.90
CA PHE A 55 4.54 -0.10 -2.59
C PHE A 55 4.91 0.18 -4.04
N LYS A 56 6.11 0.70 -4.26
CA LYS A 56 6.55 1.00 -5.61
C LYS A 56 6.65 -0.27 -6.45
N LYS A 57 7.13 -1.34 -5.85
CA LYS A 57 7.24 -2.59 -6.55
C LYS A 57 5.88 -3.11 -7.01
N LYS A 58 4.85 -2.88 -6.21
CA LYS A 58 3.52 -3.37 -6.53
C LYS A 58 2.74 -2.46 -7.47
N THR A 59 2.91 -1.16 -7.33
CA THR A 59 2.10 -0.21 -8.08
C THR A 59 2.87 0.54 -9.16
N GLY A 60 4.18 0.54 -9.06
CA GLY A 60 5.01 1.31 -9.98
C GLY A 60 5.26 2.73 -9.51
N PHE A 61 4.69 3.12 -8.39
CA PHE A 61 4.84 4.48 -7.85
C PHE A 61 5.19 4.42 -6.38
N THR A 62 5.94 5.41 -5.92
CA THR A 62 6.12 5.53 -4.47
C THR A 62 4.80 6.01 -3.89
N PRO A 63 4.58 5.81 -2.60
CA PRO A 63 3.33 6.29 -1.98
C PRO A 63 3.12 7.79 -2.16
N SER A 64 4.18 8.56 -2.09
CA SER A 64 4.08 10.01 -2.31
C SER A 64 3.64 10.33 -3.72
N GLU A 65 4.24 9.66 -4.68
CA GLU A 65 3.89 9.86 -6.08
C GLU A 65 2.47 9.42 -6.35
N PHE A 66 2.08 8.34 -5.73
CA PHE A 66 0.73 7.82 -5.89
C PHE A 66 -0.29 8.83 -5.38
N ARG A 67 -0.03 9.38 -4.20
CA ARG A 67 -0.94 10.37 -3.62
C ARG A 67 -1.05 11.61 -4.52
N LYS A 68 0.08 12.09 -5.01
CA LYS A 68 0.10 13.22 -5.90
C LYS A 68 -0.64 12.97 -7.19
N SER A 69 -0.39 11.83 -7.80
CA SER A 69 -0.97 11.53 -9.09
C SER A 69 -2.49 11.36 -9.01
N ARG A 70 -2.99 11.03 -7.81
CA ARG A 70 -4.41 10.90 -7.61
C ARG A 70 -5.07 12.18 -7.11
N GLY A 71 -4.28 13.20 -6.87
CA GLY A 71 -4.84 14.46 -6.42
C GLY A 71 -5.27 14.47 -4.97
N TYR A 72 -4.75 13.57 -4.18
CA TYR A 72 -5.11 13.48 -2.78
C TYR A 72 -4.28 14.44 -1.93
N ARG A 73 -4.19 15.65 -2.32
CA ARG A 73 -3.44 16.61 -1.56
C ARG A 73 -4.39 17.51 -0.81
N GLY A 74 -4.08 17.70 0.43
CA GLY A 74 -4.91 18.51 1.25
C GLY A 74 -5.01 19.92 0.71
N GLY A 75 -6.18 20.42 0.59
CA GLY A 75 -6.40 21.76 0.17
C GLY A 75 -6.20 22.04 -1.30
N GLU A 76 -5.79 21.03 -2.02
CA GLU A 76 -5.52 21.23 -3.39
C GLU A 76 -6.61 20.68 -4.17
N ALA A 77 -7.49 20.98 -4.44
CA ALA A 77 -8.50 20.22 -5.12
C ALA A 77 -8.59 20.48 -6.56
#